data_89790e5c4518ed2c2e4bf21904d9b7c4
#
_entry.id   89790e5c4518ed2c2e4bf21904d9b7c4
#
_cell.length_a   1.000
_cell.length_b   1.000
_cell.length_c   1.000
_cell.angle_alpha   90.00
_cell.angle_beta   90.00
_cell.angle_gamma   90.00
#
_symmetry.space_group_name_H-M   'P 1'
#
loop_
_entity.id
_entity.type
_entity.pdbx_description
1 polymer ?
#
loop_
_entity_poly.entity_id
_entity_poly.type
_entity_poly.pdbx_seq_one_letter_code
_entity_poly.pdbx_strand_id
1 'polypeptide(L)'
;MVTLRRKEIYRYLGFRNTQPPEDIVQRVETCVEEMERAAVFRTTHKRFPVTITAPNTVETAGLTIYSKHLYKNLSGCDYVYLFAATVGIGIDRLIKRGEVGGMIDALIYQAAGAEMIEAYVDELNTKLKIQAAAEGYKLRPRFSPGYGDLPIDLQRDFSRILQLPKTCGITLTDTLLMVPSKSVTAFIGCTKETPVKDESVYLADVVNPWEATRPGAGVSTQETENTNVEKCRFCTKCDCEFRL
;
A
#
# COMPACT_ATOMS: atom_id res chain seq x y z
N MET A 1 -17.71 2.11 -7.40
CA MET A 1 -17.49 0.95 -6.50
C MET A 1 -16.10 0.41 -6.82
N VAL A 2 -15.25 0.18 -5.84
CA VAL A 2 -13.90 -0.35 -6.06
C VAL A 2 -14.00 -1.83 -6.44
N THR A 3 -13.32 -2.25 -7.51
CA THR A 3 -13.36 -3.63 -7.96
C THR A 3 -12.30 -4.45 -7.22
N LEU A 4 -12.71 -5.41 -6.41
CA LEU A 4 -11.82 -6.29 -5.64
C LEU A 4 -11.38 -7.50 -6.48
N ARG A 5 -10.08 -7.74 -6.49
CA ARG A 5 -9.48 -8.89 -7.20
C ARG A 5 -9.54 -10.12 -6.30
N ARG A 6 -10.46 -11.04 -6.57
CA ARG A 6 -10.63 -12.29 -5.78
C ARG A 6 -9.33 -13.08 -5.65
N LYS A 7 -8.54 -13.13 -6.71
CA LYS A 7 -7.24 -13.78 -6.71
C LYS A 7 -6.29 -13.21 -5.63
N GLU A 8 -6.29 -11.90 -5.42
CA GLU A 8 -5.47 -11.28 -4.38
C GLU A 8 -5.98 -11.64 -2.97
N ILE A 9 -7.31 -11.66 -2.78
CA ILE A 9 -7.90 -12.11 -1.51
C ILE A 9 -7.47 -13.55 -1.21
N TYR A 10 -7.58 -14.45 -2.18
CA TYR A 10 -7.14 -15.85 -2.03
C TYR A 10 -5.65 -15.96 -1.76
N ARG A 11 -4.83 -15.13 -2.41
CA ARG A 11 -3.39 -15.06 -2.13
C ARG A 11 -3.09 -14.65 -0.68
N TYR A 12 -3.79 -13.66 -0.16
CA TYR A 12 -3.67 -13.24 1.25
C TYR A 12 -4.16 -14.31 2.23
N LEU A 13 -5.12 -15.14 1.83
CA LEU A 13 -5.59 -16.29 2.61
C LEU A 13 -4.65 -17.50 2.54
N GLY A 14 -3.60 -17.44 1.71
CA GLY A 14 -2.61 -18.50 1.55
C GLY A 14 -2.82 -19.42 0.34
N PHE A 15 -3.89 -19.25 -0.42
CA PHE A 15 -4.15 -19.99 -1.65
C PHE A 15 -3.39 -19.36 -2.83
N ARG A 16 -2.08 -19.59 -2.92
CA ARG A 16 -1.23 -18.97 -3.97
C ARG A 16 -1.37 -19.65 -5.33
N ASN A 17 -1.31 -21.01 -5.34
CA ASN A 17 -1.31 -21.83 -6.53
C ASN A 17 -2.38 -22.94 -6.48
N THR A 18 -3.29 -22.88 -5.54
CA THR A 18 -4.38 -23.83 -5.36
C THR A 18 -5.73 -23.11 -5.41
N GLN A 19 -6.73 -23.80 -5.95
CA GLN A 19 -8.11 -23.33 -5.87
C GLN A 19 -8.58 -23.46 -4.43
N PRO A 20 -9.20 -22.42 -3.83
CA PRO A 20 -9.82 -22.57 -2.52
C PRO A 20 -11.01 -23.54 -2.61
N PRO A 21 -11.32 -24.26 -1.52
CA PRO A 21 -12.55 -25.06 -1.41
C PRO A 21 -13.80 -24.22 -1.64
N GLU A 22 -14.88 -24.83 -2.15
CA GLU A 22 -16.12 -24.15 -2.53
C GLU A 22 -16.77 -23.40 -1.36
N ASP A 23 -16.74 -23.97 -0.17
CA ASP A 23 -17.23 -23.35 1.06
C ASP A 23 -16.45 -22.06 1.42
N ILE A 24 -15.14 -22.05 1.19
CA ILE A 24 -14.30 -20.84 1.36
C ILE A 24 -14.64 -19.80 0.29
N VAL A 25 -14.86 -20.20 -0.96
CA VAL A 25 -15.27 -19.27 -2.04
C VAL A 25 -16.57 -18.58 -1.67
N GLN A 26 -17.60 -19.33 -1.28
CA GLN A 26 -18.91 -18.78 -0.87
C GLN A 26 -18.78 -17.87 0.35
N ARG A 27 -17.94 -18.27 1.31
CA ARG A 27 -17.69 -17.47 2.51
C ARG A 27 -17.02 -16.13 2.21
N VAL A 28 -16.04 -16.14 1.29
CA VAL A 28 -15.37 -14.92 0.81
C VAL A 28 -16.37 -13.98 0.15
N GLU A 29 -17.26 -14.47 -0.71
CA GLU A 29 -18.27 -13.62 -1.35
C GLU A 29 -19.21 -12.97 -0.31
N THR A 30 -19.70 -13.75 0.65
CA THR A 30 -20.55 -13.22 1.74
C THR A 30 -19.81 -12.13 2.54
N CYS A 31 -18.57 -12.38 2.94
CA CYS A 31 -17.77 -11.40 3.68
C CYS A 31 -17.49 -10.14 2.85
N VAL A 32 -17.19 -10.28 1.56
CA VAL A 32 -16.95 -9.13 0.67
C VAL A 32 -18.21 -8.27 0.53
N GLU A 33 -19.39 -8.86 0.35
CA GLU A 33 -20.66 -8.11 0.30
C GLU A 33 -20.92 -7.32 1.59
N GLU A 34 -20.63 -7.90 2.76
CA GLU A 34 -20.73 -7.19 4.03
C GLU A 34 -19.74 -6.03 4.13
N MET A 35 -18.50 -6.24 3.65
CA MET A 35 -17.48 -5.20 3.63
C MET A 35 -17.84 -4.06 2.68
N GLU A 36 -18.36 -4.35 1.50
CA GLU A 36 -18.81 -3.33 0.54
C GLU A 36 -19.90 -2.43 1.13
N ARG A 37 -20.81 -3.00 1.93
CA ARG A 37 -21.84 -2.24 2.67
C ARG A 37 -21.28 -1.42 3.83
N ALA A 38 -20.22 -1.88 4.47
CA ALA A 38 -19.61 -1.25 5.65
C ALA A 38 -18.52 -0.23 5.31
N ALA A 39 -17.95 -0.30 4.10
CA ALA A 39 -16.83 0.53 3.68
C ALA A 39 -17.23 2.00 3.52
N VAL A 40 -16.39 2.90 4.01
CA VAL A 40 -16.51 4.35 3.81
C VAL A 40 -15.19 4.87 3.28
N PHE A 41 -15.08 4.95 1.97
CA PHE A 41 -13.89 5.38 1.27
C PHE A 41 -13.64 6.88 1.44
N ARG A 42 -12.48 7.25 1.95
CA ARG A 42 -12.05 8.64 2.06
C ARG A 42 -10.59 8.78 1.65
N THR A 43 -10.27 9.91 1.02
CA THR A 43 -8.90 10.24 0.61
C THR A 43 -8.64 11.72 0.73
N THR A 44 -7.39 12.08 0.93
CA THR A 44 -6.89 13.44 0.84
C THR A 44 -5.47 13.44 0.29
N HIS A 45 -5.11 14.50 -0.42
CA HIS A 45 -3.74 14.71 -0.86
C HIS A 45 -3.45 16.21 -0.96
N LYS A 46 -2.18 16.57 -0.82
CA LYS A 46 -1.68 17.93 -1.09
C LYS A 46 -0.36 17.81 -1.83
N ARG A 47 -0.15 18.71 -2.81
CA ARG A 47 1.09 18.80 -3.58
C ARG A 47 1.99 19.88 -3.00
N PHE A 48 3.28 19.58 -2.86
CA PHE A 48 4.30 20.47 -2.35
C PHE A 48 5.52 20.46 -3.27
N PRO A 49 6.27 21.55 -3.38
CA PRO A 49 7.59 21.50 -3.98
C PRO A 49 8.50 20.61 -3.15
N VAL A 50 9.47 19.96 -3.83
CA VAL A 50 10.46 19.11 -3.17
C VAL A 50 11.86 19.55 -3.57
N THR A 51 12.76 19.67 -2.60
CA THR A 51 14.19 19.90 -2.79
C THR A 51 14.95 18.64 -2.36
N ILE A 52 15.81 18.16 -3.23
CA ILE A 52 16.58 16.93 -3.03
C ILE A 52 18.06 17.30 -2.92
N THR A 53 18.66 17.00 -1.76
CA THR A 53 20.07 17.30 -1.50
C THR A 53 20.82 16.02 -1.16
N ALA A 54 21.91 15.74 -1.93
CA ALA A 54 22.75 14.59 -1.66
C ALA A 54 23.39 14.66 -0.27
N PRO A 55 23.61 13.50 0.38
CA PRO A 55 23.41 12.15 -0.16
C PRO A 55 22.04 11.55 0.19
N ASN A 56 21.23 12.16 1.03
CA ASN A 56 20.02 11.53 1.58
C ASN A 56 18.98 12.51 2.14
N THR A 57 19.06 13.79 1.81
CA THR A 57 18.19 14.83 2.38
C THR A 57 17.05 15.16 1.41
N VAL A 58 15.83 15.16 1.93
CA VAL A 58 14.60 15.55 1.22
C VAL A 58 13.91 16.64 2.03
N GLU A 59 13.69 17.80 1.41
CA GLU A 59 12.97 18.93 2.00
C GLU A 59 11.65 19.13 1.27
N THR A 60 10.55 19.05 2.00
CA THR A 60 9.19 19.24 1.46
C THR A 60 8.19 19.51 2.57
N ALA A 61 7.13 20.27 2.27
CA ALA A 61 6.02 20.55 3.19
C ALA A 61 6.47 21.12 4.56
N GLY A 62 7.62 21.81 4.60
CA GLY A 62 8.23 22.31 5.84
C GLY A 62 8.93 21.25 6.69
N LEU A 63 9.22 20.09 6.11
CA LEU A 63 9.96 18.99 6.73
C LEU A 63 11.35 18.87 6.11
N THR A 64 12.34 18.50 6.93
CA THR A 64 13.65 18.01 6.49
C THR A 64 13.75 16.55 6.87
N ILE A 65 13.84 15.65 5.87
CA ILE A 65 13.76 14.20 6.03
C ILE A 65 15.10 13.60 5.60
N TYR A 66 15.66 12.77 6.45
CA TYR A 66 16.89 12.02 6.17
C TYR A 66 16.54 10.56 5.86
N SER A 67 16.55 10.19 4.57
CA SER A 67 16.28 8.83 4.09
C SER A 67 16.93 8.62 2.73
N LYS A 68 17.77 7.62 2.62
CA LYS A 68 18.39 7.22 1.34
C LYS A 68 17.36 6.69 0.36
N HIS A 69 16.39 5.94 0.85
CA HIS A 69 15.36 5.33 0.01
C HIS A 69 14.37 6.39 -0.51
N LEU A 70 13.90 7.31 0.35
CA LEU A 70 13.05 8.41 -0.10
C LEU A 70 13.80 9.36 -1.05
N TYR A 71 15.07 9.70 -0.73
CA TYR A 71 15.95 10.47 -1.61
C TYR A 71 15.99 9.85 -3.01
N LYS A 72 16.24 8.54 -3.10
CA LYS A 72 16.31 7.80 -4.35
C LYS A 72 14.95 7.78 -5.09
N ASN A 73 13.86 7.55 -4.35
CA ASN A 73 12.51 7.55 -4.89
C ASN A 73 12.12 8.90 -5.51
N LEU A 74 12.49 10.01 -4.86
CA LEU A 74 12.12 11.37 -5.28
C LEU A 74 13.16 12.07 -6.14
N SER A 75 14.31 11.45 -6.45
CA SER A 75 15.33 12.03 -7.34
C SER A 75 14.74 12.48 -8.67
N GLY A 76 15.05 13.73 -9.08
CA GLY A 76 14.53 14.34 -10.31
C GLY A 76 13.06 14.75 -10.23
N CYS A 77 12.44 14.77 -9.05
CA CYS A 77 11.09 15.28 -8.86
C CYS A 77 11.10 16.78 -8.57
N ASP A 78 10.18 17.52 -9.19
CA ASP A 78 9.92 18.94 -8.89
C ASP A 78 8.92 19.08 -7.74
N TYR A 79 7.99 18.14 -7.64
CA TYR A 79 6.90 18.13 -6.67
C TYR A 79 6.71 16.75 -6.06
N VAL A 80 6.06 16.72 -4.90
CA VAL A 80 5.61 15.50 -4.25
C VAL A 80 4.18 15.68 -3.74
N TYR A 81 3.34 14.67 -3.92
CA TYR A 81 2.09 14.58 -3.20
C TYR A 81 2.32 13.88 -1.86
N LEU A 82 1.83 14.49 -0.78
CA LEU A 82 1.50 13.80 0.45
C LEU A 82 0.07 13.28 0.27
N PHE A 83 -0.13 12.00 0.42
CA PHE A 83 -1.37 11.30 0.11
C PHE A 83 -1.82 10.44 1.28
N ALA A 84 -3.12 10.36 1.52
CA ALA A 84 -3.72 9.45 2.48
C ALA A 84 -5.06 8.92 1.97
N ALA A 85 -5.35 7.66 2.28
CA ALA A 85 -6.62 7.00 1.97
C ALA A 85 -7.01 6.00 3.05
N THR A 86 -8.30 5.75 3.21
CA THR A 86 -8.85 4.75 4.13
C THR A 86 -10.12 4.14 3.55
N VAL A 87 -10.43 2.91 3.93
CA VAL A 87 -11.71 2.27 3.65
C VAL A 87 -12.70 2.37 4.82
N GLY A 88 -12.29 3.04 5.89
CA GLY A 88 -13.14 3.39 7.03
C GLY A 88 -13.21 2.34 8.14
N ILE A 89 -13.67 2.77 9.30
CA ILE A 89 -13.71 1.98 10.56
C ILE A 89 -14.70 0.81 10.50
N GLY A 90 -15.62 0.80 9.54
CA GLY A 90 -16.56 -0.30 9.34
C GLY A 90 -15.87 -1.65 9.14
N ILE A 91 -14.73 -1.63 8.43
CA ILE A 91 -13.94 -2.84 8.17
C ILE A 91 -13.30 -3.36 9.45
N ASP A 92 -12.72 -2.49 10.29
CA ASP A 92 -12.17 -2.90 11.60
C ASP A 92 -13.23 -3.53 12.51
N ARG A 93 -14.48 -3.01 12.47
CA ARG A 93 -15.60 -3.59 13.23
C ARG A 93 -15.98 -4.98 12.74
N LEU A 94 -15.96 -5.22 11.42
CA LEU A 94 -16.18 -6.55 10.85
C LEU A 94 -15.09 -7.53 11.26
N ILE A 95 -13.83 -7.11 11.20
CA ILE A 95 -12.69 -7.91 11.67
C ILE A 95 -12.88 -8.30 13.14
N LYS A 96 -13.17 -7.32 14.01
CA LYS A 96 -13.42 -7.56 15.43
C LYS A 96 -14.60 -8.50 15.69
N ARG A 97 -15.69 -8.35 14.93
CA ARG A 97 -16.84 -9.27 15.00
C ARG A 97 -16.45 -10.69 14.61
N GLY A 98 -15.65 -10.85 13.56
CA GLY A 98 -15.12 -12.14 13.12
C GLY A 98 -14.20 -12.80 14.17
N GLU A 99 -13.36 -12.03 14.88
CA GLU A 99 -12.49 -12.55 15.96
C GLU A 99 -13.31 -13.21 17.09
N VAL A 100 -14.55 -12.75 17.33
CA VAL A 100 -15.42 -13.31 18.37
C VAL A 100 -16.33 -14.41 17.81
N GLY A 101 -16.86 -14.24 16.60
CA GLY A 101 -17.88 -15.12 16.02
C GLY A 101 -17.35 -16.28 15.17
N GLY A 102 -16.13 -16.16 14.61
CA GLY A 102 -15.53 -17.18 13.75
C GLY A 102 -14.21 -16.74 13.15
N MET A 103 -13.11 -17.37 13.55
CA MET A 103 -11.74 -17.02 13.13
C MET A 103 -11.58 -16.98 11.61
N ILE A 104 -12.31 -17.83 10.86
CA ILE A 104 -12.25 -17.85 9.38
C ILE A 104 -12.74 -16.52 8.82
N ASP A 105 -13.85 -15.97 9.34
CA ASP A 105 -14.37 -14.67 8.89
C ASP A 105 -13.41 -13.54 9.18
N ALA A 106 -12.77 -13.55 10.36
CA ALA A 106 -11.75 -12.58 10.72
C ALA A 106 -10.59 -12.59 9.70
N LEU A 107 -10.11 -13.78 9.33
CA LEU A 107 -9.06 -13.93 8.33
C LEU A 107 -9.50 -13.42 6.95
N ILE A 108 -10.73 -13.73 6.53
CA ILE A 108 -11.28 -13.26 5.28
C ILE A 108 -11.42 -11.73 5.29
N TYR A 109 -11.97 -11.12 6.36
CA TYR A 109 -12.06 -9.66 6.49
C TYR A 109 -10.70 -8.99 6.47
N GLN A 110 -9.68 -9.60 7.11
CA GLN A 110 -8.31 -9.09 7.07
C GLN A 110 -7.74 -9.12 5.65
N ALA A 111 -7.89 -10.24 4.94
CA ALA A 111 -7.39 -10.43 3.58
C ALA A 111 -8.12 -9.52 2.57
N ALA A 112 -9.45 -9.53 2.60
CA ALA A 112 -10.27 -8.70 1.72
C ALA A 112 -10.11 -7.20 2.01
N GLY A 113 -9.91 -6.81 3.28
CA GLY A 113 -9.62 -5.43 3.65
C GLY A 113 -8.27 -4.94 3.17
N ALA A 114 -7.26 -5.81 3.12
CA ALA A 114 -5.98 -5.49 2.52
C ALA A 114 -6.11 -5.26 1.01
N GLU A 115 -6.82 -6.14 0.30
CA GLU A 115 -7.10 -5.94 -1.13
C GLU A 115 -7.94 -4.68 -1.36
N MET A 116 -8.95 -4.42 -0.52
CA MET A 116 -9.86 -3.28 -0.68
C MET A 116 -9.12 -1.94 -0.60
N ILE A 117 -8.20 -1.77 0.35
CA ILE A 117 -7.42 -0.53 0.44
C ILE A 117 -6.43 -0.42 -0.73
N GLU A 118 -5.76 -1.49 -1.14
CA GLU A 118 -4.85 -1.47 -2.27
C GLU A 118 -5.57 -1.16 -3.58
N ALA A 119 -6.70 -1.81 -3.87
CA ALA A 119 -7.50 -1.55 -5.06
C ALA A 119 -7.99 -0.09 -5.09
N TYR A 120 -8.45 0.45 -3.95
CA TYR A 120 -8.86 1.84 -3.84
C TYR A 120 -7.71 2.81 -4.11
N VAL A 121 -6.55 2.58 -3.52
CA VAL A 121 -5.35 3.42 -3.70
C VAL A 121 -4.83 3.33 -5.12
N ASP A 122 -4.90 2.19 -5.79
CA ASP A 122 -4.52 2.02 -7.19
C ASP A 122 -5.43 2.83 -8.13
N GLU A 123 -6.75 2.84 -7.86
CA GLU A 123 -7.72 3.67 -8.60
C GLU A 123 -7.41 5.17 -8.42
N LEU A 124 -7.16 5.60 -7.19
CA LEU A 124 -6.79 6.99 -6.88
C LEU A 124 -5.46 7.39 -7.51
N ASN A 125 -4.46 6.51 -7.47
CA ASN A 125 -3.16 6.73 -8.11
C ASN A 125 -3.30 6.88 -9.62
N THR A 126 -4.22 6.13 -10.25
CA THR A 126 -4.54 6.27 -11.68
C THR A 126 -5.14 7.64 -11.98
N LYS A 127 -6.06 8.14 -11.15
CA LYS A 127 -6.63 9.49 -11.29
C LYS A 127 -5.55 10.58 -11.14
N LEU A 128 -4.66 10.45 -10.16
CA LEU A 128 -3.53 11.37 -9.98
C LEU A 128 -2.55 11.31 -11.16
N LYS A 129 -2.29 10.13 -11.73
CA LYS A 129 -1.45 10.00 -12.93
C LYS A 129 -2.02 10.78 -14.12
N ILE A 130 -3.33 10.70 -14.34
CA ILE A 130 -4.00 11.44 -15.41
C ILE A 130 -3.87 12.96 -15.19
N GLN A 131 -4.10 13.43 -13.95
CA GLN A 131 -3.96 14.85 -13.62
C GLN A 131 -2.52 15.34 -13.81
N ALA A 132 -1.54 14.59 -13.31
CA ALA A 132 -0.13 14.93 -13.44
C ALA A 132 0.32 14.94 -14.92
N ALA A 133 -0.16 13.98 -15.72
CA ALA A 133 0.16 13.89 -17.14
C ALA A 133 -0.37 15.11 -17.94
N ALA A 134 -1.53 15.65 -17.57
CA ALA A 134 -2.08 16.87 -18.16
C ALA A 134 -1.18 18.11 -17.93
N GLU A 135 -0.38 18.10 -16.85
CA GLU A 135 0.62 19.12 -16.52
C GLU A 135 2.04 18.77 -17.02
N GLY A 136 2.20 17.67 -17.76
CA GLY A 136 3.49 17.20 -18.28
C GLY A 136 4.35 16.44 -17.26
N TYR A 137 3.75 15.97 -16.15
CA TYR A 137 4.45 15.21 -15.11
C TYR A 137 4.13 13.71 -15.20
N LYS A 138 5.09 12.91 -14.72
CA LYS A 138 4.94 11.48 -14.44
C LYS A 138 5.03 11.26 -12.93
N LEU A 139 4.27 10.28 -12.41
CA LEU A 139 4.32 9.93 -11.00
C LEU A 139 5.35 8.83 -10.73
N ARG A 140 6.10 8.98 -9.63
CA ARG A 140 6.93 7.94 -9.05
C ARG A 140 6.08 6.95 -8.24
N PRO A 141 6.60 5.73 -7.97
CA PRO A 141 5.94 4.80 -7.06
C PRO A 141 5.69 5.42 -5.68
N ARG A 142 4.59 4.98 -5.04
CA ARG A 142 4.27 5.38 -3.68
C ARG A 142 5.36 4.92 -2.72
N PHE A 143 5.72 5.79 -1.77
CA PHE A 143 6.68 5.48 -0.71
C PHE A 143 6.13 5.93 0.64
N SER A 144 5.94 5.01 1.59
CA SER A 144 5.23 5.24 2.84
C SER A 144 6.16 5.33 4.05
N PRO A 145 5.85 6.15 5.07
CA PRO A 145 6.54 6.09 6.36
C PRO A 145 6.54 4.68 6.94
N GLY A 146 7.68 4.25 7.50
CA GLY A 146 7.88 2.90 8.02
C GLY A 146 8.47 1.91 7.03
N TYR A 147 8.64 2.29 5.75
CA TYR A 147 9.33 1.45 4.75
C TYR A 147 10.80 1.83 4.61
N GLY A 148 11.65 0.80 4.45
CA GLY A 148 13.09 0.97 4.33
C GLY A 148 13.69 1.74 5.51
N ASP A 149 14.37 2.84 5.23
CA ASP A 149 14.95 3.73 6.23
C ASP A 149 14.08 4.98 6.52
N LEU A 150 12.84 5.01 6.02
CA LEU A 150 11.95 6.15 6.23
C LEU A 150 11.25 6.04 7.60
N PRO A 151 11.48 6.99 8.54
CA PRO A 151 10.95 6.88 9.88
C PRO A 151 9.42 6.82 9.92
N ILE A 152 8.86 5.93 10.75
CA ILE A 152 7.42 5.83 11.00
C ILE A 152 6.86 7.10 11.68
N ASP A 153 7.71 7.83 12.39
CA ASP A 153 7.35 9.09 13.09
C ASP A 153 6.76 10.14 12.15
N LEU A 154 7.11 10.11 10.87
CA LEU A 154 6.51 10.97 9.84
C LEU A 154 4.99 10.81 9.72
N GLN A 155 4.39 9.75 10.26
CA GLN A 155 2.93 9.62 10.36
C GLN A 155 2.31 10.79 11.13
N ARG A 156 3.00 11.34 12.15
CA ARG A 156 2.54 12.54 12.90
C ARG A 156 2.48 13.76 11.99
N ASP A 157 3.49 13.93 11.12
CA ASP A 157 3.55 15.03 10.18
C ASP A 157 2.50 14.89 9.07
N PHE A 158 2.30 13.68 8.53
CA PHE A 158 1.19 13.42 7.62
C PHE A 158 -0.15 13.77 8.25
N SER A 159 -0.38 13.35 9.50
CA SER A 159 -1.62 13.64 10.23
C SER A 159 -1.84 15.16 10.38
N ARG A 160 -0.81 15.90 10.73
CA ARG A 160 -0.85 17.36 10.91
C ARG A 160 -1.04 18.09 9.58
N ILE A 161 -0.23 17.80 8.56
CA ILE A 161 -0.20 18.51 7.28
C ILE A 161 -1.48 18.27 6.48
N LEU A 162 -1.95 17.02 6.45
CA LEU A 162 -3.17 16.62 5.73
C LEU A 162 -4.44 16.78 6.59
N GLN A 163 -4.30 17.06 7.90
CA GLN A 163 -5.41 17.14 8.86
C GLN A 163 -6.23 15.83 8.85
N LEU A 164 -5.55 14.69 8.94
CA LEU A 164 -6.13 13.35 8.71
C LEU A 164 -7.39 13.06 9.53
N PRO A 165 -7.50 13.43 10.83
CA PRO A 165 -8.72 13.21 11.59
C PRO A 165 -9.93 13.92 10.97
N LYS A 166 -9.73 15.12 10.43
CA LYS A 166 -10.80 15.92 9.83
C LYS A 166 -11.12 15.49 8.39
N THR A 167 -10.11 15.22 7.58
CA THR A 167 -10.26 14.98 6.13
C THR A 167 -10.63 13.53 5.83
N CYS A 168 -10.00 12.56 6.52
CA CYS A 168 -10.17 11.14 6.27
C CYS A 168 -10.74 10.38 7.48
N GLY A 169 -10.81 10.99 8.69
CA GLY A 169 -11.15 10.28 9.91
C GLY A 169 -10.09 9.28 10.35
N ILE A 170 -8.82 9.50 9.93
CA ILE A 170 -7.68 8.69 10.34
C ILE A 170 -7.04 9.32 11.57
N THR A 171 -6.89 8.54 12.63
CA THR A 171 -6.12 8.89 13.84
C THR A 171 -4.93 7.96 13.98
N LEU A 172 -4.00 8.30 14.86
CA LEU A 172 -2.82 7.48 15.16
C LEU A 172 -2.91 6.97 16.60
N THR A 173 -2.50 5.73 16.81
CA THR A 173 -2.25 5.19 18.14
C THR A 173 -0.93 5.77 18.71
N ASP A 174 -0.63 5.49 19.98
CA ASP A 174 0.64 5.87 20.60
C ASP A 174 1.85 5.24 19.88
N THR A 175 1.65 4.06 19.27
CA THR A 175 2.63 3.34 18.45
C THR A 175 2.62 3.75 16.97
N LEU A 176 1.91 4.83 16.62
CA LEU A 176 1.81 5.40 15.27
C LEU A 176 1.10 4.52 14.23
N LEU A 177 0.35 3.52 14.67
CA LEU A 177 -0.53 2.76 13.79
C LEU A 177 -1.77 3.58 13.46
N MET A 178 -2.21 3.52 12.21
CA MET A 178 -3.41 4.21 11.76
C MET A 178 -4.68 3.51 12.21
N VAL A 179 -5.66 4.30 12.62
CA VAL A 179 -7.05 3.87 12.89
C VAL A 179 -7.96 4.73 12.02
N PRO A 180 -8.71 4.17 11.09
CA PRO A 180 -8.91 2.74 10.75
C PRO A 180 -7.62 2.01 10.29
N SER A 181 -7.53 0.71 10.55
CA SER A 181 -6.33 -0.10 10.23
C SER A 181 -6.09 -0.25 8.73
N LYS A 182 -7.16 -0.26 7.94
CA LYS A 182 -7.10 -0.33 6.48
C LYS A 182 -6.99 1.09 5.91
N SER A 183 -5.83 1.70 6.16
CA SER A 183 -5.47 3.06 5.72
C SER A 183 -4.05 3.07 5.17
N VAL A 184 -3.76 4.02 4.30
CA VAL A 184 -2.44 4.22 3.68
C VAL A 184 -2.09 5.69 3.71
N THR A 185 -0.84 6.01 4.01
CA THR A 185 -0.21 7.31 3.76
C THR A 185 1.01 7.11 2.89
N ALA A 186 1.28 8.02 1.95
CA ALA A 186 2.43 7.88 1.06
C ALA A 186 2.92 9.23 0.52
N PHE A 187 4.21 9.28 0.20
CA PHE A 187 4.80 10.23 -0.74
C PHE A 187 4.64 9.70 -2.16
N ILE A 188 4.29 10.58 -3.11
CA ILE A 188 4.20 10.26 -4.54
C ILE A 188 4.90 11.38 -5.30
N GLY A 189 6.10 11.12 -5.79
CA GLY A 189 6.90 12.09 -6.52
C GLY A 189 6.32 12.42 -7.90
N CYS A 190 6.51 13.67 -8.36
CA CYS A 190 6.14 14.15 -9.68
C CYS A 190 7.39 14.63 -10.41
N THR A 191 7.74 14.01 -11.53
CA THR A 191 8.90 14.33 -12.34
C THR A 191 8.52 14.60 -13.79
N LYS A 192 9.20 15.53 -14.44
CA LYS A 192 9.15 15.72 -15.91
C LYS A 192 10.07 14.76 -16.65
N GLU A 193 11.09 14.24 -15.96
CA GLU A 193 12.02 13.29 -16.53
C GLU A 193 11.32 11.97 -16.85
N THR A 194 11.72 11.35 -17.97
CA THR A 194 11.38 9.95 -18.20
C THR A 194 12.08 9.13 -17.12
N PRO A 195 11.39 8.27 -16.36
CA PRO A 195 12.07 7.44 -15.38
C PRO A 195 13.23 6.74 -16.05
N VAL A 196 14.45 6.92 -15.52
CA VAL A 196 15.58 6.08 -15.90
C VAL A 196 15.11 4.66 -15.63
N LYS A 197 15.33 3.73 -16.58
CA LYS A 197 14.86 2.34 -16.55
C LYS A 197 15.45 1.49 -15.41
N ASP A 198 15.85 2.09 -14.32
CA ASP A 198 16.39 1.40 -13.16
C ASP A 198 15.31 1.24 -12.06
N GLU A 199 14.17 0.65 -12.46
CA GLU A 199 13.11 0.25 -11.52
C GLU A 199 13.55 -0.92 -10.61
N SER A 200 14.66 -1.59 -10.93
CA SER A 200 15.17 -2.77 -10.22
C SER A 200 15.52 -2.52 -8.76
N VAL A 201 15.78 -1.27 -8.38
CA VAL A 201 16.26 -0.91 -7.04
C VAL A 201 15.14 -0.62 -6.04
N TYR A 202 13.93 -0.34 -6.50
CA TYR A 202 12.83 0.09 -5.62
C TYR A 202 12.07 -1.04 -4.93
N LEU A 203 12.24 -2.28 -5.39
CA LEU A 203 11.47 -3.42 -4.88
C LEU A 203 12.31 -4.42 -4.06
N ALA A 204 13.63 -4.33 -4.15
CA ALA A 204 14.52 -5.32 -3.51
C ALA A 204 14.59 -5.21 -1.98
N ASP A 205 14.36 -4.02 -1.41
CA ASP A 205 14.55 -3.76 0.02
C ASP A 205 13.25 -3.51 0.80
N VAL A 206 12.08 -3.55 0.14
CA VAL A 206 10.79 -3.32 0.80
C VAL A 206 10.15 -4.67 1.13
N VAL A 207 10.59 -5.27 2.22
CA VAL A 207 9.90 -6.41 2.81
C VAL A 207 8.61 -5.89 3.48
N ASN A 208 7.47 -6.42 3.05
CA ASN A 208 6.18 -6.13 3.68
C ASN A 208 6.23 -6.60 5.15
N PRO A 209 6.05 -5.74 6.17
CA PRO A 209 6.16 -6.13 7.57
C PRO A 209 5.23 -7.28 7.99
N TRP A 210 4.15 -7.52 7.24
CA TRP A 210 3.20 -8.61 7.45
C TRP A 210 3.74 -9.98 7.03
N GLU A 211 4.84 -10.03 6.28
CA GLU A 211 5.48 -11.27 5.85
C GLU A 211 6.54 -11.78 6.84
N ALA A 212 7.05 -10.91 7.71
CA ALA A 212 8.12 -11.25 8.67
C ALA A 212 7.66 -12.09 9.88
N THR A 213 6.36 -12.32 10.09
CA THR A 213 5.82 -12.96 11.30
C THR A 213 5.20 -14.34 11.11
N ARG A 214 5.50 -15.07 10.02
CA ARG A 214 4.95 -16.42 9.81
C ARG A 214 5.96 -17.53 10.13
N PRO A 215 5.65 -18.48 11.03
CA PRO A 215 6.41 -19.72 11.18
C PRO A 215 6.01 -20.73 10.09
N GLY A 216 6.97 -21.25 9.36
CA GLY A 216 6.92 -22.49 8.59
C GLY A 216 6.30 -22.43 7.20
N ALA A 217 7.11 -22.34 6.14
CA ALA A 217 6.74 -22.71 4.78
C ALA A 217 7.87 -23.48 4.10
N GLY A 218 7.58 -24.71 3.76
CA GLY A 218 8.43 -25.56 2.93
C GLY A 218 8.20 -25.31 1.44
N VAL A 219 9.25 -25.48 0.67
CA VAL A 219 9.39 -25.16 -0.76
C VAL A 219 8.78 -26.23 -1.65
N SER A 220 8.05 -25.86 -2.73
CA SER A 220 7.99 -26.63 -3.99
C SER A 220 7.66 -25.70 -5.17
N THR A 221 8.40 -25.89 -6.24
CA THR A 221 8.39 -25.13 -7.51
C THR A 221 7.43 -25.72 -8.52
N GLN A 222 6.62 -24.89 -9.20
CA GLN A 222 6.21 -25.03 -10.62
C GLN A 222 5.56 -23.76 -11.17
N GLU A 223 5.85 -23.46 -12.44
CA GLU A 223 5.59 -22.20 -13.14
C GLU A 223 4.15 -22.06 -13.64
N THR A 224 3.56 -20.86 -13.54
CA THR A 224 2.46 -20.39 -14.41
C THR A 224 2.49 -18.88 -14.60
N GLU A 225 2.27 -18.43 -15.82
CA GLU A 225 2.31 -17.04 -16.29
C GLU A 225 1.34 -16.12 -15.56
N ASN A 226 1.85 -14.91 -15.16
CA ASN A 226 1.00 -13.94 -14.48
C ASN A 226 1.45 -12.49 -14.63
N THR A 227 0.51 -11.57 -14.67
CA THR A 227 0.67 -10.12 -14.85
C THR A 227 1.48 -9.40 -13.76
N ASN A 228 1.90 -10.06 -12.69
CA ASN A 228 2.91 -9.60 -11.74
C ASN A 228 4.36 -9.86 -12.19
N VAL A 229 4.55 -10.46 -13.36
CA VAL A 229 5.85 -10.84 -13.94
C VAL A 229 6.76 -9.63 -14.13
N GLU A 230 6.23 -8.44 -14.42
CA GLU A 230 7.05 -7.24 -14.60
C GLU A 230 7.73 -6.77 -13.30
N LYS A 231 7.08 -6.93 -12.14
CA LYS A 231 7.65 -6.55 -10.84
C LYS A 231 8.75 -7.51 -10.37
N CYS A 232 8.64 -8.80 -10.72
CA CYS A 232 9.60 -9.84 -10.33
C CYS A 232 10.77 -9.99 -11.28
N ARG A 233 10.67 -9.58 -12.56
CA ARG A 233 11.76 -9.65 -13.56
C ARG A 233 13.02 -8.86 -13.19
N PHE A 234 12.91 -7.89 -12.31
CA PHE A 234 14.01 -7.00 -11.91
C PHE A 234 14.45 -7.19 -10.46
N CYS A 235 13.90 -8.19 -9.74
CA CYS A 235 14.27 -8.47 -8.36
C CYS A 235 15.55 -9.30 -8.31
N THR A 236 16.59 -8.81 -7.60
CA THR A 236 17.89 -9.48 -7.45
C THR A 236 17.96 -10.47 -6.28
N LYS A 237 16.90 -10.64 -5.49
CA LYS A 237 16.85 -11.65 -4.42
C LYS A 237 16.80 -13.05 -4.99
N CYS A 238 17.82 -13.88 -4.71
CA CYS A 238 17.94 -15.25 -5.21
C CYS A 238 16.95 -16.23 -4.56
N ASP A 239 16.45 -15.91 -3.37
CA ASP A 239 15.60 -16.72 -2.48
C ASP A 239 14.24 -16.08 -2.19
N CYS A 240 13.74 -15.25 -3.11
CA CYS A 240 12.45 -14.61 -2.99
C CYS A 240 11.32 -15.62 -3.27
N GLU A 241 10.44 -15.86 -2.29
CA GLU A 241 9.24 -16.72 -2.42
C GLU A 241 8.25 -16.25 -3.53
N PHE A 242 8.44 -15.05 -4.07
CA PHE A 242 7.62 -14.44 -5.12
C PHE A 242 8.31 -14.42 -6.49
N ARG A 243 9.54 -14.97 -6.59
CA ARG A 243 10.24 -15.05 -7.87
C ARG A 243 9.59 -16.13 -8.72
N LEU A 244 9.12 -15.76 -9.89
CA LEU A 244 8.65 -16.66 -10.95
C LEU A 244 9.82 -17.31 -11.66
#